data_b91bc473c6d1332c8502984eea2ade39
#
_entry.id   b91bc473c6d1332c8502984eea2ade39
#
_cell.length_a   1.000
_cell.length_b   1.000
_cell.length_c   1.000
_cell.angle_alpha   90.00
_cell.angle_beta   90.00
_cell.angle_gamma   90.00
#
_symmetry.space_group_name_H-M   'P 1'
#
loop_
_entity.id
_entity.type
_entity.pdbx_description
1 polymer ?
#
loop_
_entity_poly.entity_id
_entity_poly.type
_entity_poly.pdbx_seq_one_letter_code
_entity_poly.pdbx_strand_id
1 'polypeptide(L)'
;FDDMKEMSDSGYVEIQNHSYDMHSLKSRKGVLPKAGESDEAYKSILTEDVVKAQALLENATGKKPTCFVYPFGAKNDLTEKLIKEMGFSCTLTCTEKPNIITKNPDSLYELGRYRRDRNESMQNLLIRIEMQS
;
A
#
# COMPACT_ATOMS: atom_id res chain seq x y z
N PHE A 1 9.96 17.58 -4.33
CA PHE A 1 10.63 16.51 -3.53
C PHE A 1 11.18 17.03 -2.22
N ASP A 2 11.51 18.34 -2.12
CA ASP A 2 12.09 18.93 -0.89
C ASP A 2 11.13 18.81 0.31
N ASP A 3 9.84 19.06 0.12
CA ASP A 3 8.82 18.89 1.16
C ASP A 3 8.70 17.43 1.66
N MET A 4 8.92 16.44 0.76
CA MET A 4 8.92 15.02 1.14
C MET A 4 10.11 14.69 2.03
N LYS A 5 11.27 15.25 1.71
CA LYS A 5 12.47 15.08 2.51
C LYS A 5 12.30 15.73 3.88
N GLU A 6 11.82 16.97 3.93
CA GLU A 6 11.55 17.68 5.18
C GLU A 6 10.57 16.91 6.09
N MET A 7 9.45 16.43 5.53
CA MET A 7 8.48 15.62 6.28
C MET A 7 9.12 14.32 6.81
N SER A 8 9.90 13.62 5.97
CA SER A 8 10.57 12.38 6.38
C SER A 8 11.65 12.62 7.45
N ASP A 9 12.39 13.71 7.35
CA ASP A 9 13.46 14.07 8.29
C ASP A 9 12.91 14.54 9.65
N SER A 10 11.67 15.04 9.68
CA SER A 10 10.98 15.43 10.93
C SER A 10 10.83 14.26 11.92
N GLY A 11 10.87 13.02 11.45
CA GLY A 11 10.63 11.82 12.25
C GLY A 11 9.16 11.54 12.58
N TYR A 12 8.23 12.40 12.16
CA TYR A 12 6.79 12.23 12.37
C TYR A 12 6.06 11.63 11.18
N VAL A 13 6.70 11.57 10.00
CA VAL A 13 6.09 11.10 8.75
C VAL A 13 6.95 10.02 8.12
N GLU A 14 6.37 8.86 7.84
CA GLU A 14 6.93 7.83 7.00
C GLU A 14 6.26 7.84 5.63
N ILE A 15 7.08 7.94 4.57
CA ILE A 15 6.59 7.92 3.20
C ILE A 15 6.74 6.50 2.64
N GLN A 16 5.62 5.94 2.17
CA GLN A 16 5.54 4.56 1.72
C GLN A 16 5.10 4.45 0.26
N ASN A 17 5.28 3.27 -0.36
CA ASN A 17 5.02 3.03 -1.77
C ASN A 17 3.52 2.81 -2.05
N HIS A 18 2.99 3.50 -3.08
CA HIS A 18 1.59 3.39 -3.53
C HIS A 18 1.50 3.28 -5.05
N SER A 19 2.47 2.63 -5.70
CA SER A 19 2.73 2.58 -7.14
C SER A 19 3.24 3.91 -7.73
N TYR A 20 3.81 3.83 -8.94
CA TYR A 20 4.22 5.02 -9.70
C TYR A 20 3.08 5.59 -10.53
N ASP A 21 2.43 4.76 -11.38
CA ASP A 21 1.35 5.18 -12.30
C ASP A 21 0.17 4.19 -12.36
N MET A 22 0.04 3.31 -11.35
CA MET A 22 -1.06 2.34 -11.32
C MET A 22 -2.26 2.79 -10.48
N HIS A 23 -2.35 4.05 -10.05
CA HIS A 23 -3.53 4.58 -9.36
C HIS A 23 -4.60 5.03 -10.36
N SER A 24 -5.13 4.10 -11.17
CA SER A 24 -6.09 4.36 -12.23
C SER A 24 -7.20 3.31 -12.27
N LEU A 25 -8.38 3.70 -12.78
CA LEU A 25 -9.50 2.81 -13.07
C LEU A 25 -9.74 2.66 -14.60
N LYS A 26 -8.88 3.20 -15.44
CA LYS A 26 -9.09 3.24 -16.90
C LYS A 26 -8.84 1.87 -17.56
N SER A 27 -7.60 1.42 -17.59
CA SER A 27 -7.21 0.18 -18.27
C SER A 27 -7.04 -1.00 -17.35
N ARG A 28 -6.87 -0.73 -16.06
CA ARG A 28 -6.83 -1.72 -14.96
C ARG A 28 -7.33 -1.07 -13.69
N LYS A 29 -7.80 -1.86 -12.74
CA LYS A 29 -8.18 -1.36 -11.41
C LYS A 29 -6.96 -1.40 -10.50
N GLY A 30 -6.33 -0.25 -10.29
CA GLY A 30 -5.11 -0.18 -9.48
C GLY A 30 -4.03 -1.09 -10.03
N VAL A 31 -3.45 -1.90 -9.16
CA VAL A 31 -2.36 -2.83 -9.50
C VAL A 31 -2.83 -4.22 -9.99
N LEU A 32 -4.14 -4.44 -10.19
CA LEU A 32 -4.63 -5.73 -10.71
C LEU A 32 -4.20 -5.98 -12.17
N PRO A 33 -4.02 -7.24 -12.60
CA PRO A 33 -3.81 -7.56 -14.01
C PRO A 33 -5.01 -7.13 -14.86
N LYS A 34 -4.76 -6.86 -16.14
CA LYS A 34 -5.83 -6.65 -17.14
C LYS A 34 -6.45 -7.98 -17.54
N ALA A 35 -7.69 -7.94 -18.01
CA ALA A 35 -8.31 -9.14 -18.62
C ALA A 35 -7.46 -9.63 -19.80
N GLY A 36 -7.11 -10.92 -19.79
CA GLY A 36 -6.31 -11.55 -20.84
C GLY A 36 -4.81 -11.26 -20.79
N GLU A 37 -4.32 -10.55 -19.79
CA GLU A 37 -2.89 -10.31 -19.57
C GLU A 37 -2.24 -11.61 -19.03
N SER A 38 -1.11 -12.02 -19.61
CA SER A 38 -0.39 -13.18 -19.06
C SER A 38 0.32 -12.82 -17.75
N ASP A 39 0.57 -13.83 -16.91
CA ASP A 39 1.24 -13.64 -15.63
C ASP A 39 2.65 -13.04 -15.80
N GLU A 40 3.38 -13.41 -16.86
CA GLU A 40 4.71 -12.90 -17.18
C GLU A 40 4.66 -11.43 -17.56
N ALA A 41 3.72 -11.04 -18.43
CA ALA A 41 3.54 -9.64 -18.83
C ALA A 41 3.11 -8.79 -17.63
N TYR A 42 2.17 -9.29 -16.84
CA TYR A 42 1.73 -8.61 -15.63
C TYR A 42 2.87 -8.44 -14.62
N LYS A 43 3.64 -9.49 -14.35
CA LYS A 43 4.80 -9.44 -13.45
C LYS A 43 5.80 -8.37 -13.88
N SER A 44 6.13 -8.31 -15.18
CA SER A 44 7.05 -7.30 -15.71
C SER A 44 6.54 -5.88 -15.46
N ILE A 45 5.28 -5.60 -15.82
CA ILE A 45 4.67 -4.29 -15.71
C ILE A 45 4.55 -3.84 -14.24
N LEU A 46 4.08 -4.73 -13.36
CA LEU A 46 3.97 -4.43 -11.94
C LEU A 46 5.33 -4.16 -11.31
N THR A 47 6.32 -4.99 -11.63
CA THR A 47 7.69 -4.83 -11.09
C THR A 47 8.30 -3.50 -11.54
N GLU A 48 8.20 -3.15 -12.81
CA GLU A 48 8.73 -1.89 -13.35
C GLU A 48 8.11 -0.67 -12.64
N ASP A 49 6.78 -0.66 -12.50
CA ASP A 49 6.06 0.44 -11.86
C ASP A 49 6.46 0.59 -10.38
N VAL A 50 6.42 -0.50 -9.62
CA VAL A 50 6.70 -0.49 -8.18
C VAL A 50 8.16 -0.15 -7.90
N VAL A 51 9.11 -0.71 -8.66
CA VAL A 51 10.55 -0.42 -8.52
C VAL A 51 10.84 1.04 -8.87
N LYS A 52 10.19 1.60 -9.88
CA LYS A 52 10.32 3.02 -10.23
C LYS A 52 9.85 3.94 -9.10
N ALA A 53 8.68 3.65 -8.50
CA ALA A 53 8.20 4.39 -7.34
C ALA A 53 9.17 4.27 -6.16
N GLN A 54 9.67 3.05 -5.90
CA GLN A 54 10.60 2.77 -4.83
C GLN A 54 11.87 3.62 -4.94
N ALA A 55 12.49 3.64 -6.13
CA ALA A 55 13.71 4.39 -6.37
C ALA A 55 13.50 5.91 -6.22
N LEU A 56 12.38 6.44 -6.73
CA LEU A 56 12.05 7.87 -6.59
C LEU A 56 11.84 8.28 -5.14
N LEU A 57 11.14 7.47 -4.36
CA LEU A 57 10.88 7.73 -2.94
C LEU A 57 12.16 7.63 -2.11
N GLU A 58 12.98 6.61 -2.35
CA GLU A 58 14.28 6.45 -1.69
C GLU A 58 15.23 7.60 -2.01
N ASN A 59 15.30 8.03 -3.28
CA ASN A 59 16.10 9.19 -3.69
C ASN A 59 15.62 10.50 -3.04
N ALA A 60 14.30 10.67 -2.92
CA ALA A 60 13.73 11.88 -2.34
C ALA A 60 13.91 11.97 -0.81
N THR A 61 13.83 10.84 -0.11
CA THR A 61 13.77 10.82 1.37
C THR A 61 15.04 10.28 2.03
N GLY A 62 15.89 9.59 1.27
CA GLY A 62 17.03 8.83 1.80
C GLY A 62 16.61 7.56 2.54
N LYS A 63 15.32 7.20 2.53
CA LYS A 63 14.77 6.02 3.21
C LYS A 63 14.02 5.14 2.21
N LYS A 64 14.33 3.84 2.21
CA LYS A 64 13.65 2.88 1.36
C LYS A 64 12.27 2.56 1.95
N PRO A 65 11.16 2.76 1.20
CA PRO A 65 9.84 2.32 1.63
C PRO A 65 9.80 0.81 1.92
N THR A 66 9.19 0.44 3.02
CA THR A 66 9.06 -0.97 3.47
C THR A 66 7.63 -1.49 3.42
N CYS A 67 6.67 -0.59 3.23
CA CYS A 67 5.26 -0.92 3.12
C CYS A 67 4.73 -0.62 1.71
N PHE A 68 3.89 -1.51 1.17
CA PHE A 68 3.14 -1.27 -0.05
C PHE A 68 1.67 -1.07 0.25
N VAL A 69 1.12 0.06 -0.19
CA VAL A 69 -0.30 0.39 -0.04
C VAL A 69 -1.00 0.13 -1.37
N TYR A 70 -1.97 -0.78 -1.41
CA TYR A 70 -2.66 -1.11 -2.66
C TYR A 70 -3.56 0.03 -3.13
N PRO A 71 -3.36 0.59 -4.35
CA PRO A 71 -4.29 1.52 -4.97
C PRO A 71 -5.71 0.94 -5.00
N PHE A 72 -6.69 1.67 -4.45
CA PHE A 72 -8.07 1.24 -4.27
C PHE A 72 -8.25 -0.03 -3.40
N GLY A 73 -7.22 -0.47 -2.70
CA GLY A 73 -7.20 -1.77 -2.03
C GLY A 73 -7.27 -2.97 -2.99
N ALA A 74 -7.07 -2.73 -4.29
CA ALA A 74 -7.25 -3.72 -5.34
C ALA A 74 -6.03 -4.64 -5.44
N LYS A 75 -6.22 -5.92 -5.15
CA LYS A 75 -5.19 -6.96 -5.18
C LYS A 75 -5.80 -8.33 -5.48
N ASN A 76 -4.96 -9.29 -5.85
CA ASN A 76 -5.24 -10.72 -5.88
C ASN A 76 -4.01 -11.48 -5.34
N ASP A 77 -4.09 -12.80 -5.26
CA ASP A 77 -3.02 -13.64 -4.70
C ASP A 77 -1.70 -13.48 -5.45
N LEU A 78 -1.74 -13.35 -6.77
CA LEU A 78 -0.54 -13.14 -7.58
C LEU A 78 0.09 -11.76 -7.29
N THR A 79 -0.72 -10.70 -7.20
CA THR A 79 -0.25 -9.35 -6.82
C THR A 79 0.43 -9.38 -5.45
N GLU A 80 -0.22 -9.99 -4.46
CA GLU A 80 0.31 -10.11 -3.09
C GLU A 80 1.64 -10.85 -3.07
N LYS A 81 1.72 -11.99 -3.77
CA LYS A 81 2.93 -12.77 -3.92
C LYS A 81 4.08 -11.94 -4.52
N LEU A 82 3.81 -11.22 -5.60
CA LEU A 82 4.83 -10.39 -6.28
C LEU A 82 5.33 -9.25 -5.39
N ILE A 83 4.44 -8.59 -4.66
CA ILE A 83 4.82 -7.51 -3.72
C ILE A 83 5.70 -8.06 -2.58
N LYS A 84 5.38 -9.25 -2.05
CA LYS A 84 6.24 -9.94 -1.07
C LYS A 84 7.61 -10.27 -1.65
N GLU A 85 7.67 -10.80 -2.88
CA GLU A 85 8.91 -11.12 -3.58
C GLU A 85 9.79 -9.89 -3.83
N MET A 86 9.21 -8.69 -3.96
CA MET A 86 9.94 -7.42 -4.07
C MET A 86 10.50 -6.93 -2.73
N GLY A 87 10.24 -7.63 -1.61
CA GLY A 87 10.84 -7.37 -0.31
C GLY A 87 10.11 -6.35 0.55
N PHE A 88 8.85 -6.05 0.28
CA PHE A 88 8.02 -5.27 1.20
C PHE A 88 7.70 -6.08 2.45
N SER A 89 7.83 -5.45 3.62
CA SER A 89 7.63 -6.10 4.92
C SER A 89 6.17 -6.09 5.37
N CYS A 90 5.35 -5.23 4.79
CA CYS A 90 3.92 -5.17 5.08
C CYS A 90 3.13 -4.62 3.89
N THR A 91 1.84 -4.89 3.87
CA THR A 91 0.91 -4.32 2.89
C THR A 91 -0.36 -3.80 3.55
N LEU A 92 -0.93 -2.72 2.98
CA LEU A 92 -2.16 -2.09 3.43
C LEU A 92 -3.23 -2.13 2.34
N THR A 93 -4.43 -2.49 2.74
CA THR A 93 -5.63 -2.46 1.89
C THR A 93 -6.52 -1.25 2.20
N CYS A 94 -7.69 -1.15 1.55
CA CYS A 94 -8.74 -0.20 1.91
C CYS A 94 -9.88 -0.85 2.72
N THR A 95 -9.72 -2.11 3.12
CA THR A 95 -10.72 -2.82 3.92
C THR A 95 -10.68 -2.29 5.35
N GLU A 96 -11.81 -1.86 5.86
CA GLU A 96 -11.96 -1.49 7.25
C GLU A 96 -12.17 -2.76 8.08
N LYS A 97 -11.15 -3.14 8.80
CA LYS A 97 -11.15 -4.30 9.72
C LYS A 97 -10.09 -4.12 10.79
N PRO A 98 -10.28 -4.67 11.98
CA PRO A 98 -9.21 -4.78 12.97
C PRO A 98 -8.10 -5.70 12.46
N ASN A 99 -6.87 -5.44 12.90
CA ASN A 99 -5.71 -6.23 12.52
C ASN A 99 -5.23 -7.06 13.74
N ILE A 100 -5.09 -8.36 13.54
CA ILE A 100 -4.52 -9.26 14.55
C ILE A 100 -3.05 -9.49 14.19
N ILE A 101 -2.17 -8.79 14.90
CA ILE A 101 -0.72 -8.91 14.70
C ILE A 101 -0.19 -10.01 15.60
N THR A 102 0.55 -10.94 15.01
CA THR A 102 1.15 -12.09 15.70
C THR A 102 2.66 -12.11 15.52
N LYS A 103 3.35 -13.11 16.06
CA LYS A 103 4.77 -13.34 15.79
C LYS A 103 5.05 -13.86 14.37
N ASN A 104 4.01 -14.29 13.63
CA ASN A 104 4.16 -14.67 12.25
C ASN A 104 4.25 -13.41 11.37
N PRO A 105 5.34 -13.19 10.61
CA PRO A 105 5.48 -12.03 9.72
C PRO A 105 4.34 -11.88 8.71
N ASP A 106 3.70 -12.98 8.30
CA ASP A 106 2.57 -12.93 7.38
C ASP A 106 1.37 -12.13 7.93
N SER A 107 1.27 -11.96 9.26
CA SER A 107 0.24 -11.12 9.86
C SER A 107 0.38 -9.61 9.55
N LEU A 108 1.49 -9.19 8.95
CA LEU A 108 1.73 -7.80 8.53
C LEU A 108 1.27 -7.52 7.09
N TYR A 109 0.77 -8.53 6.40
CA TYR A 109 0.23 -8.34 5.06
C TYR A 109 -1.29 -8.21 5.08
N GLU A 110 -1.81 -7.50 4.08
CA GLU A 110 -3.26 -7.23 3.93
C GLU A 110 -3.89 -6.50 5.12
N LEU A 111 -3.11 -5.63 5.77
CA LEU A 111 -3.62 -4.87 6.89
C LEU A 111 -4.81 -4.00 6.46
N GLY A 112 -5.86 -4.06 7.26
CA GLY A 112 -7.00 -3.17 7.17
C GLY A 112 -6.65 -1.80 7.75
N ARG A 113 -7.40 -0.78 7.33
CA ARG A 113 -7.27 0.57 7.85
C ARG A 113 -8.62 1.25 7.88
N TYR A 114 -8.86 2.01 8.93
CA TYR A 114 -10.06 2.82 9.07
C TYR A 114 -9.83 4.21 8.50
N ARG A 115 -10.73 4.65 7.63
CA ARG A 115 -10.72 6.02 7.13
C ARG A 115 -11.56 6.89 8.06
N ARG A 116 -10.97 7.98 8.54
CA ARG A 116 -11.72 9.03 9.21
C ARG A 116 -12.16 10.06 8.18
N ASP A 117 -13.45 10.24 8.00
CA ASP A 117 -13.98 11.29 7.16
C ASP A 117 -13.83 12.67 7.82
N ARG A 118 -13.77 13.73 6.99
CA ARG A 118 -13.53 15.10 7.47
C ARG A 118 -14.52 15.54 8.55
N ASN A 119 -15.76 15.10 8.44
CA ASN A 119 -16.85 15.49 9.37
C ASN A 119 -17.11 14.41 10.45
N GLU A 120 -16.36 13.33 10.47
CA GLU A 120 -16.50 12.28 11.47
C GLU A 120 -15.80 12.66 12.76
N SER A 121 -16.51 12.61 13.89
CA SER A 121 -15.90 12.79 15.20
C SER A 121 -14.97 11.61 15.54
N MET A 122 -13.97 11.84 16.38
CA MET A 122 -13.12 10.74 16.88
C MET A 122 -13.95 9.69 17.62
N GLN A 123 -14.96 10.12 18.37
CA GLN A 123 -15.87 9.21 19.09
C GLN A 123 -16.60 8.26 18.14
N ASN A 124 -17.14 8.77 17.03
CA ASN A 124 -17.84 7.96 16.04
C ASN A 124 -16.89 6.96 15.35
N LEU A 125 -15.65 7.38 15.05
CA LEU A 125 -14.63 6.49 14.52
C LEU A 125 -14.32 5.35 15.49
N LEU A 126 -14.13 5.64 16.78
CA LEU A 126 -13.86 4.64 17.81
C LEU A 126 -15.01 3.64 17.95
N ILE A 127 -16.26 4.11 17.99
CA ILE A 127 -17.45 3.24 18.01
C ILE A 127 -17.45 2.31 16.82
N ARG A 128 -17.15 2.82 15.60
CA ARG A 128 -17.12 2.03 14.37
C ARG A 128 -16.01 0.96 14.40
N ILE A 129 -14.87 1.26 15.00
CA ILE A 129 -13.78 0.30 15.21
C ILE A 129 -14.22 -0.80 16.19
N GLU A 130 -14.79 -0.41 17.32
CA GLU A 130 -15.25 -1.35 18.37
C GLU A 130 -16.35 -2.30 17.87
N MET A 131 -17.26 -1.84 17.01
CA MET A 131 -18.32 -2.68 16.44
C MET A 131 -17.81 -3.77 15.48
N GLN A 132 -16.56 -3.67 15.00
CA GLN A 132 -15.95 -4.63 14.07
C GLN A 132 -14.86 -5.48 14.74
N SER A 133 -14.60 -5.24 16.03
CA SER A 133 -13.66 -6.00 16.86
C SER A 133 -14.37 -7.13 17.57
#